data_276c1124fbaa4365f68fc37d7acbabc2
#
_entry.id   276c1124fbaa4365f68fc37d7acbabc2
#
_cell.length_a   1.000
_cell.length_b   1.000
_cell.length_c   1.000
_cell.angle_alpha   90.00
_cell.angle_beta   90.00
_cell.angle_gamma   90.00
#
_symmetry.space_group_name_H-M   'P 1'
#
loop_
_entity.id
_entity.type
_entity.pdbx_description
1 polymer ?
#
loop_
_entity_poly.entity_id
_entity_poly.type
_entity_poly.pdbx_seq_one_letter_code
_entity_poly.pdbx_strand_id
1 'polypeptide(L)'
;MKRVLTGFLAAFLLVWLSGCASMSRTEKGAVIGAGGGAIVGGLIGRAAGNTALGAILGAVVGGAAGAYIGHYMDKQAAEMRRDLEGARVERIGEGIKITFDSGLLFDVDKASLRDMSKDNLEQLAAILNKYPDTNILIEGHTDSTGGDDHNLELSRRRAESVGHCLATQEVSAARFSMMGYGEEQPVATNDTPGGRQQNRRVDLAIMANDKLKKAAREKG
;
A
#
# COMPACT_ATOMS: atom_id res chain seq x y z
N MET A 1 -16.70 46.91 -16.56
CA MET A 1 -16.86 45.49 -16.18
C MET A 1 -15.59 44.63 -16.44
N LYS A 2 -14.42 45.17 -16.80
CA LYS A 2 -13.17 44.38 -17.07
C LYS A 2 -12.14 44.39 -15.94
N ARG A 3 -12.40 45.03 -14.79
CA ARG A 3 -11.45 45.13 -13.66
C ARG A 3 -11.73 44.24 -12.45
N VAL A 4 -12.85 43.51 -12.45
CA VAL A 4 -13.23 42.62 -11.32
C VAL A 4 -12.81 41.16 -11.57
N LEU A 5 -12.51 40.79 -12.81
CA LEU A 5 -12.17 39.40 -13.17
C LEU A 5 -10.68 39.06 -12.93
N THR A 6 -9.82 40.08 -12.80
CA THR A 6 -8.38 39.86 -12.55
C THR A 6 -8.03 39.70 -11.08
N GLY A 7 -8.93 40.03 -10.16
CA GLY A 7 -8.71 39.88 -8.71
C GLY A 7 -8.91 38.48 -8.18
N PHE A 8 -9.74 37.68 -8.84
CA PHE A 8 -10.06 36.30 -8.37
C PHE A 8 -9.03 35.26 -8.80
N LEU A 9 -8.25 35.50 -9.84
CA LEU A 9 -7.21 34.57 -10.30
C LEU A 9 -5.92 34.67 -9.46
N ALA A 10 -5.65 35.82 -8.87
CA ALA A 10 -4.45 36.04 -8.02
C ALA A 10 -4.60 35.49 -6.59
N ALA A 11 -5.85 35.37 -6.08
CA ALA A 11 -6.11 34.83 -4.74
C ALA A 11 -6.02 33.31 -4.66
N PHE A 12 -6.12 32.61 -5.79
CA PHE A 12 -6.06 31.12 -5.82
C PHE A 12 -4.62 30.59 -5.84
N LEU A 13 -3.63 31.44 -6.13
CA LEU A 13 -2.21 31.03 -6.25
C LEU A 13 -1.40 31.21 -4.96
N LEU A 14 -1.95 31.83 -3.91
CA LEU A 14 -1.23 32.15 -2.66
C LEU A 14 -1.48 31.17 -1.51
N VAL A 15 -2.30 30.13 -1.70
CA VAL A 15 -2.58 29.11 -0.67
C VAL A 15 -1.58 27.95 -0.67
N TRP A 16 -0.63 27.92 -1.63
CA TRP A 16 0.26 26.74 -1.83
C TRP A 16 1.64 26.84 -1.15
N LEU A 17 1.90 27.88 -0.32
CA LEU A 17 3.26 28.12 0.21
C LEU A 17 3.39 28.08 1.75
N SER A 18 2.39 27.58 2.49
CA SER A 18 2.50 27.52 3.95
C SER A 18 2.31 26.12 4.55
N GLY A 19 2.73 25.07 3.85
CA GLY A 19 2.64 23.66 4.27
C GLY A 19 3.97 23.01 4.63
N CYS A 20 4.99 23.74 5.07
CA CYS A 20 6.23 23.17 5.59
C CYS A 20 6.28 23.33 7.12
N ALA A 21 5.48 22.52 7.84
CA ALA A 21 5.65 22.41 9.29
C ALA A 21 5.45 20.97 9.72
N SER A 22 6.52 20.36 10.23
CA SER A 22 6.53 19.15 11.04
C SER A 22 6.13 17.83 10.34
N MET A 23 6.98 17.35 9.45
CA MET A 23 6.94 15.91 9.11
C MET A 23 7.39 15.10 10.32
N SER A 24 6.54 14.19 10.78
CA SER A 24 6.87 13.23 11.84
C SER A 24 8.02 12.31 11.41
N ARG A 25 8.69 11.66 12.37
CA ARG A 25 9.78 10.71 12.08
C ARG A 25 9.33 9.55 11.19
N THR A 26 8.07 9.18 11.23
CA THR A 26 7.42 8.14 10.41
C THR A 26 7.33 8.56 8.94
N GLU A 27 7.18 9.86 8.65
CA GLU A 27 7.08 10.39 7.29
C GLU A 27 8.42 10.37 6.53
N LYS A 28 9.54 10.43 7.25
CA LYS A 28 10.89 10.38 6.65
C LYS A 28 11.27 9.01 6.10
N GLY A 29 10.64 7.92 6.57
CA GLY A 29 10.85 6.56 6.08
C GLY A 29 10.09 6.24 4.79
N ALA A 30 9.02 7.00 4.48
CA ALA A 30 8.12 6.74 3.35
C ALA A 30 8.65 7.18 1.97
N VAL A 31 9.77 7.90 1.92
CA VAL A 31 10.24 8.59 0.69
C VAL A 31 11.13 7.70 -0.20
N ILE A 32 11.49 6.52 0.22
CA ILE A 32 12.45 5.68 -0.51
C ILE A 32 11.72 4.57 -1.27
N GLY A 33 11.47 4.76 -2.57
CA GLY A 33 11.21 3.69 -3.52
C GLY A 33 9.95 3.72 -4.38
N ALA A 34 8.93 4.55 -4.09
CA ALA A 34 7.71 4.58 -4.90
C ALA A 34 7.68 5.79 -5.86
N GLY A 35 7.26 5.60 -7.11
CA GLY A 35 7.05 6.70 -8.07
C GLY A 35 6.14 7.80 -7.51
N GLY A 36 6.46 9.07 -7.81
CA GLY A 36 5.93 10.25 -7.12
C GLY A 36 4.40 10.31 -6.89
N GLY A 37 3.59 9.73 -7.78
CA GLY A 37 2.12 9.73 -7.64
C GLY A 37 1.62 8.81 -6.52
N ALA A 38 2.24 7.65 -6.32
CA ALA A 38 1.87 6.72 -5.26
C ALA A 38 2.21 7.27 -3.86
N ILE A 39 3.31 8.04 -3.75
CA ILE A 39 3.70 8.71 -2.49
C ILE A 39 2.66 9.78 -2.13
N VAL A 40 2.29 10.63 -3.07
CA VAL A 40 1.28 11.69 -2.84
C VAL A 40 -0.08 11.06 -2.51
N GLY A 41 -0.50 10.03 -3.26
CA GLY A 41 -1.74 9.30 -3.00
C GLY A 41 -1.73 8.61 -1.64
N GLY A 42 -0.60 8.01 -1.23
CA GLY A 42 -0.43 7.41 0.08
C GLY A 42 -0.57 8.41 1.23
N LEU A 43 0.00 9.61 1.09
CA LEU A 43 -0.14 10.68 2.10
C LEU A 43 -1.58 11.16 2.23
N ILE A 44 -2.30 11.31 1.11
CA ILE A 44 -3.73 11.66 1.11
C ILE A 44 -4.54 10.52 1.72
N GLY A 45 -4.25 9.27 1.34
CA GLY A 45 -4.91 8.07 1.88
C GLY A 45 -4.71 7.93 3.39
N ARG A 46 -3.53 8.26 3.91
CA ARG A 46 -3.27 8.30 5.36
C ARG A 46 -4.18 9.30 6.07
N ALA A 47 -4.32 10.51 5.55
CA ALA A 47 -5.24 11.50 6.10
C ALA A 47 -6.71 11.03 6.07
N ALA A 48 -7.06 10.14 5.13
CA ALA A 48 -8.37 9.50 5.03
C ALA A 48 -8.47 8.14 5.77
N GLY A 49 -7.42 7.74 6.51
CA GLY A 49 -7.38 6.50 7.29
C GLY A 49 -7.10 5.21 6.50
N ASN A 50 -6.66 5.29 5.23
CA ASN A 50 -6.31 4.12 4.41
C ASN A 50 -5.22 4.45 3.37
N THR A 51 -3.97 4.27 3.77
CA THR A 51 -2.81 4.60 2.93
C THR A 51 -2.69 3.69 1.71
N ALA A 52 -2.93 2.37 1.85
CA ALA A 52 -2.90 1.42 0.73
C ALA A 52 -3.87 1.82 -0.38
N LEU A 53 -5.11 2.16 -0.01
CA LEU A 53 -6.11 2.64 -0.96
C LEU A 53 -5.68 3.95 -1.63
N GLY A 54 -5.16 4.90 -0.83
CA GLY A 54 -4.67 6.17 -1.33
C GLY A 54 -3.48 6.02 -2.30
N ALA A 55 -2.54 5.11 -2.00
CA ALA A 55 -1.41 4.81 -2.88
C ALA A 55 -1.86 4.26 -4.23
N ILE A 56 -2.81 3.32 -4.24
CA ILE A 56 -3.37 2.75 -5.47
C ILE A 56 -4.08 3.83 -6.29
N LEU A 57 -4.97 4.62 -5.68
CA LEU A 57 -5.73 5.65 -6.37
C LEU A 57 -4.84 6.80 -6.85
N GLY A 58 -3.77 7.12 -6.12
CA GLY A 58 -2.78 8.12 -6.53
C GLY A 58 -1.87 7.67 -7.68
N ALA A 59 -1.81 6.37 -7.96
CA ALA A 59 -1.00 5.80 -9.04
C ALA A 59 -1.72 5.70 -10.39
N VAL A 60 -3.03 6.03 -10.46
CA VAL A 60 -3.88 5.89 -11.65
C VAL A 60 -3.39 6.78 -12.81
N VAL A 61 -3.37 6.21 -14.01
CA VAL A 61 -2.98 6.90 -15.26
C VAL A 61 -4.19 7.33 -16.05
N GLY A 62 -5.24 6.51 -16.09
CA GLY A 62 -6.49 6.76 -16.82
C GLY A 62 -6.40 6.57 -18.33
N GLY A 63 -7.53 6.72 -19.02
CA GLY A 63 -7.62 6.60 -20.47
C GLY A 63 -7.26 5.20 -21.01
N ALA A 64 -6.80 5.14 -22.26
CA ALA A 64 -6.41 3.89 -22.91
C ALA A 64 -5.22 3.21 -22.22
N ALA A 65 -4.26 4.00 -21.74
CA ALA A 65 -3.14 3.49 -20.94
C ALA A 65 -3.61 2.86 -19.63
N GLY A 66 -4.60 3.46 -18.96
CA GLY A 66 -5.22 2.88 -17.76
C GLY A 66 -5.93 1.56 -18.04
N ALA A 67 -6.60 1.44 -19.20
CA ALA A 67 -7.22 0.18 -19.63
C ALA A 67 -6.16 -0.93 -19.84
N TYR A 68 -5.03 -0.60 -20.42
CA TYR A 68 -3.90 -1.55 -20.56
C TYR A 68 -3.37 -2.02 -19.19
N ILE A 69 -3.11 -1.07 -18.27
CA ILE A 69 -2.70 -1.38 -16.90
C ILE A 69 -3.77 -2.22 -16.18
N GLY A 70 -5.04 -1.84 -16.32
CA GLY A 70 -6.17 -2.56 -15.74
C GLY A 70 -6.17 -4.04 -16.17
N HIS A 71 -6.03 -4.32 -17.46
CA HIS A 71 -5.97 -5.70 -17.97
C HIS A 71 -4.75 -6.49 -17.41
N TYR A 72 -3.59 -5.84 -17.28
CA TYR A 72 -2.41 -6.44 -16.66
C TYR A 72 -2.68 -6.82 -15.19
N MET A 73 -3.29 -5.89 -14.43
CA MET A 73 -3.66 -6.12 -13.03
C MET A 73 -4.79 -7.14 -12.86
N ASP A 74 -5.74 -7.22 -13.82
CA ASP A 74 -6.82 -8.23 -13.77
C ASP A 74 -6.28 -9.65 -13.84
N LYS A 75 -5.32 -9.90 -14.74
CA LYS A 75 -4.65 -11.20 -14.84
C LYS A 75 -3.90 -11.54 -13.55
N GLN A 76 -3.11 -10.59 -13.04
CA GLN A 76 -2.36 -10.77 -11.80
C GLN A 76 -3.28 -11.04 -10.60
N ALA A 77 -4.36 -10.27 -10.46
CA ALA A 77 -5.34 -10.44 -9.38
C ALA A 77 -6.10 -11.77 -9.48
N ALA A 78 -6.38 -12.24 -10.69
CA ALA A 78 -7.04 -13.54 -10.91
C ALA A 78 -6.16 -14.71 -10.45
N GLU A 79 -4.86 -14.67 -10.74
CA GLU A 79 -3.89 -15.67 -10.25
C GLU A 79 -3.78 -15.60 -8.73
N MET A 80 -3.66 -14.42 -8.14
CA MET A 80 -3.61 -14.25 -6.68
C MET A 80 -4.85 -14.79 -5.96
N ARG A 81 -6.06 -14.54 -6.50
CA ARG A 81 -7.31 -15.07 -5.92
C ARG A 81 -7.41 -16.60 -5.98
N ARG A 82 -6.82 -17.22 -7.01
CA ARG A 82 -6.82 -18.66 -7.17
C ARG A 82 -5.81 -19.33 -6.25
N ASP A 83 -4.62 -18.72 -6.10
CA ASP A 83 -3.46 -19.41 -5.56
C ASP A 83 -3.17 -19.02 -4.08
N LEU A 84 -3.66 -17.86 -3.59
CA LEU A 84 -3.42 -17.42 -2.22
C LEU A 84 -4.55 -17.83 -1.28
N GLU A 85 -4.25 -18.73 -0.34
CA GLU A 85 -5.21 -19.17 0.67
C GLU A 85 -5.30 -18.17 1.84
N GLY A 86 -6.53 -17.84 2.28
CA GLY A 86 -6.77 -16.97 3.43
C GLY A 86 -6.40 -15.49 3.21
N ALA A 87 -6.02 -15.10 1.99
CA ALA A 87 -5.80 -13.72 1.61
C ALA A 87 -7.05 -13.13 0.92
N ARG A 88 -7.38 -11.88 1.26
CA ARG A 88 -8.41 -11.14 0.53
C ARG A 88 -7.77 -10.30 -0.56
N VAL A 89 -8.10 -10.60 -1.81
CA VAL A 89 -7.53 -9.94 -3.00
C VAL A 89 -8.60 -9.08 -3.67
N GLU A 90 -8.40 -7.77 -3.68
CA GLU A 90 -9.34 -6.77 -4.19
C GLU A 90 -8.70 -5.98 -5.34
N ARG A 91 -9.46 -5.81 -6.45
CA ARG A 91 -9.08 -4.88 -7.53
C ARG A 91 -9.61 -3.50 -7.18
N ILE A 92 -8.73 -2.50 -7.19
CA ILE A 92 -9.06 -1.12 -6.86
C ILE A 92 -8.46 -0.22 -7.95
N GLY A 93 -9.32 0.41 -8.76
CA GLY A 93 -8.83 1.24 -9.88
C GLY A 93 -7.85 0.47 -10.78
N GLU A 94 -6.63 0.98 -10.93
CA GLU A 94 -5.54 0.37 -11.70
C GLU A 94 -4.56 -0.41 -10.81
N GLY A 95 -4.93 -0.81 -9.59
CA GLY A 95 -4.07 -1.55 -8.68
C GLY A 95 -4.76 -2.75 -8.03
N ILE A 96 -4.02 -3.43 -7.16
CA ILE A 96 -4.49 -4.59 -6.40
C ILE A 96 -4.18 -4.33 -4.93
N LYS A 97 -5.17 -4.57 -4.07
CA LYS A 97 -4.96 -4.66 -2.63
C LYS A 97 -5.07 -6.11 -2.19
N ILE A 98 -4.09 -6.57 -1.42
CA ILE A 98 -4.12 -7.88 -0.74
C ILE A 98 -4.14 -7.60 0.75
N THR A 99 -5.03 -8.24 1.47
CA THR A 99 -5.09 -8.19 2.95
C THR A 99 -4.89 -9.59 3.51
N PHE A 100 -3.87 -9.75 4.34
CA PHE A 100 -3.66 -10.93 5.18
C PHE A 100 -4.04 -10.62 6.62
N ASP A 101 -4.79 -11.52 7.25
CA ASP A 101 -4.96 -11.52 8.71
C ASP A 101 -3.58 -11.77 9.37
N SER A 102 -3.20 -10.95 10.35
CA SER A 102 -1.93 -11.14 11.06
C SER A 102 -1.84 -12.48 11.77
N GLY A 103 -2.97 -13.05 12.23
CA GLY A 103 -3.00 -14.37 12.85
C GLY A 103 -2.67 -15.52 11.87
N LEU A 104 -2.85 -15.30 10.56
CA LEU A 104 -2.37 -16.21 9.52
C LEU A 104 -0.85 -16.16 9.40
N LEU A 105 -0.26 -14.96 9.49
CA LEU A 105 1.16 -14.74 9.23
C LEU A 105 2.05 -14.91 10.46
N PHE A 106 1.57 -14.51 11.65
CA PHE A 106 2.37 -14.37 12.86
C PHE A 106 1.67 -14.95 14.09
N ASP A 107 2.46 -15.37 15.06
CA ASP A 107 1.96 -15.60 16.42
C ASP A 107 1.64 -14.26 17.12
N VAL A 108 0.90 -14.37 18.23
CA VAL A 108 0.56 -13.20 19.06
C VAL A 108 1.84 -12.48 19.49
N ASP A 109 1.87 -11.16 19.33
CA ASP A 109 2.98 -10.28 19.69
C ASP A 109 4.33 -10.62 19.03
N LYS A 110 4.33 -11.40 17.94
CA LYS A 110 5.52 -11.72 17.16
C LYS A 110 5.50 -11.11 15.77
N ALA A 111 6.70 -10.91 15.21
CA ALA A 111 6.93 -10.52 13.82
C ALA A 111 7.65 -11.62 13.03
N SER A 112 8.01 -12.76 13.65
CA SER A 112 8.51 -13.92 12.93
C SER A 112 7.38 -14.63 12.21
N LEU A 113 7.55 -14.88 10.91
CA LEU A 113 6.57 -15.59 10.09
C LEU A 113 6.40 -17.04 10.57
N ARG A 114 5.17 -17.50 10.58
CA ARG A 114 4.82 -18.90 10.81
C ARG A 114 5.19 -19.74 9.58
N ASP A 115 5.56 -21.00 9.79
CA ASP A 115 5.94 -21.87 8.66
C ASP A 115 4.80 -22.04 7.64
N MET A 116 3.56 -22.19 8.10
CA MET A 116 2.38 -22.26 7.22
C MET A 116 2.15 -21.03 6.36
N SER A 117 2.62 -19.86 6.76
CA SER A 117 2.47 -18.63 5.97
C SER A 117 3.55 -18.47 4.89
N LYS A 118 4.66 -19.19 5.01
CA LYS A 118 5.73 -19.14 4.02
C LYS A 118 5.27 -19.66 2.67
N ASP A 119 4.48 -20.74 2.63
CA ASP A 119 3.94 -21.29 1.39
C ASP A 119 3.08 -20.28 0.63
N ASN A 120 2.21 -19.55 1.34
CA ASN A 120 1.42 -18.45 0.77
C ASN A 120 2.29 -17.32 0.22
N LEU A 121 3.35 -16.94 0.95
CA LEU A 121 4.26 -15.89 0.51
C LEU A 121 5.15 -16.35 -0.65
N GLU A 122 5.51 -17.63 -0.74
CA GLU A 122 6.20 -18.21 -1.91
C GLU A 122 5.32 -18.17 -3.16
N GLN A 123 4.04 -18.54 -3.03
CA GLN A 123 3.07 -18.44 -4.13
C GLN A 123 2.89 -16.97 -4.57
N LEU A 124 2.76 -16.05 -3.61
CA LEU A 124 2.71 -14.62 -3.89
C LEU A 124 3.97 -14.16 -4.62
N ALA A 125 5.15 -14.56 -4.15
CA ALA A 125 6.43 -14.21 -4.78
C ALA A 125 6.53 -14.71 -6.22
N ALA A 126 6.09 -15.94 -6.50
CA ALA A 126 6.05 -16.50 -7.87
C ALA A 126 5.18 -15.64 -8.80
N ILE A 127 4.00 -15.21 -8.32
CA ILE A 127 3.13 -14.31 -9.09
C ILE A 127 3.79 -12.92 -9.25
N LEU A 128 4.39 -12.35 -8.20
CA LEU A 128 5.07 -11.06 -8.27
C LEU A 128 6.26 -11.05 -9.22
N ASN A 129 7.00 -12.18 -9.33
CA ASN A 129 8.10 -12.37 -10.28
C ASN A 129 7.60 -12.50 -11.73
N LYS A 130 6.45 -13.15 -11.94
CA LYS A 130 5.77 -13.21 -13.25
C LYS A 130 5.28 -11.83 -13.72
N TYR A 131 4.95 -10.94 -12.78
CA TYR A 131 4.46 -9.58 -13.04
C TYR A 131 5.44 -8.53 -12.47
N PRO A 132 6.66 -8.37 -13.05
CA PRO A 132 7.74 -7.60 -12.44
C PRO A 132 7.53 -6.07 -12.52
N ASP A 133 6.66 -5.60 -13.42
CA ASP A 133 6.52 -4.17 -13.72
C ASP A 133 5.55 -3.46 -12.75
N THR A 134 5.60 -3.83 -11.46
CA THR A 134 4.79 -3.24 -10.39
C THR A 134 5.62 -2.84 -9.18
N ASN A 135 5.18 -1.80 -8.46
CA ASN A 135 5.65 -1.44 -7.13
C ASN A 135 4.70 -2.01 -6.07
N ILE A 136 5.23 -2.27 -4.88
CA ILE A 136 4.52 -2.96 -3.80
C ILE A 136 4.73 -2.16 -2.51
N LEU A 137 3.64 -1.64 -1.95
CA LEU A 137 3.62 -1.07 -0.61
C LEU A 137 3.13 -2.14 0.36
N ILE A 138 3.89 -2.43 1.40
CA ILE A 138 3.58 -3.42 2.44
C ILE A 138 3.32 -2.65 3.73
N GLU A 139 2.13 -2.79 4.29
CA GLU A 139 1.68 -2.07 5.47
C GLU A 139 1.33 -3.04 6.59
N GLY A 140 1.94 -2.84 7.77
CA GLY A 140 1.58 -3.56 8.99
C GLY A 140 0.63 -2.73 9.85
N HIS A 141 -0.35 -3.42 10.45
CA HIS A 141 -1.34 -2.83 11.35
C HIS A 141 -1.55 -3.71 12.59
N THR A 142 -1.88 -3.07 13.70
CA THR A 142 -2.30 -3.73 14.96
C THR A 142 -3.73 -3.34 15.31
N ASP A 143 -4.28 -3.97 16.32
CA ASP A 143 -5.41 -3.42 17.06
C ASP A 143 -4.91 -2.45 18.15
N SER A 144 -5.83 -1.88 18.93
CA SER A 144 -5.53 -0.95 20.03
C SER A 144 -5.11 -1.63 21.33
N THR A 145 -4.72 -2.90 21.30
CA THR A 145 -4.22 -3.60 22.51
C THR A 145 -2.74 -3.32 22.67
N GLY A 146 -2.35 -2.75 23.81
CA GLY A 146 -0.96 -2.39 24.12
C GLY A 146 -0.71 -0.89 24.06
N GLY A 147 0.56 -0.51 23.99
CA GLY A 147 0.97 0.89 23.88
C GLY A 147 1.28 1.28 22.43
N ASP A 148 1.03 2.53 22.08
CA ASP A 148 1.17 3.08 20.70
C ASP A 148 2.56 2.82 20.12
N ASP A 149 3.64 3.10 20.86
CA ASP A 149 5.02 2.89 20.42
C ASP A 149 5.31 1.40 20.15
N HIS A 150 4.81 0.49 21.01
CA HIS A 150 4.94 -0.94 20.83
C HIS A 150 4.19 -1.40 19.55
N ASN A 151 2.95 -0.95 19.38
CA ASN A 151 2.13 -1.28 18.24
C ASN A 151 2.74 -0.76 16.92
N LEU A 152 3.27 0.45 16.93
CA LEU A 152 3.97 1.02 15.78
C LEU A 152 5.20 0.18 15.40
N GLU A 153 6.04 -0.15 16.36
CA GLU A 153 7.25 -0.95 16.12
C GLU A 153 6.93 -2.39 15.70
N LEU A 154 5.92 -3.04 16.33
CA LEU A 154 5.47 -4.39 15.97
C LEU A 154 4.94 -4.43 14.53
N SER A 155 4.11 -3.46 14.15
CA SER A 155 3.55 -3.37 12.81
C SER A 155 4.64 -3.16 11.74
N ARG A 156 5.63 -2.31 12.02
CA ARG A 156 6.79 -2.08 11.15
C ARG A 156 7.58 -3.37 10.94
N ARG A 157 7.94 -4.07 12.02
CA ARG A 157 8.69 -5.35 11.95
C ARG A 157 7.91 -6.43 11.19
N ARG A 158 6.58 -6.46 11.28
CA ARG A 158 5.73 -7.38 10.52
C ARG A 158 5.77 -7.09 9.02
N ALA A 159 5.66 -5.82 8.63
CA ALA A 159 5.81 -5.42 7.22
C ALA A 159 7.19 -5.79 6.66
N GLU A 160 8.26 -5.54 7.44
CA GLU A 160 9.63 -5.90 7.07
C GLU A 160 9.83 -7.41 6.94
N SER A 161 9.24 -8.22 7.83
CA SER A 161 9.32 -9.68 7.76
C SER A 161 8.68 -10.23 6.49
N VAL A 162 7.52 -9.69 6.08
CA VAL A 162 6.88 -10.05 4.80
C VAL A 162 7.76 -9.62 3.62
N GLY A 163 8.24 -8.38 3.59
CA GLY A 163 9.10 -7.88 2.52
C GLY A 163 10.41 -8.66 2.40
N HIS A 164 11.01 -9.03 3.55
CA HIS A 164 12.23 -9.86 3.56
C HIS A 164 11.97 -11.26 3.02
N CYS A 165 10.86 -11.90 3.42
CA CYS A 165 10.47 -13.21 2.90
C CYS A 165 10.29 -13.17 1.36
N LEU A 166 9.59 -12.17 0.83
CA LEU A 166 9.42 -12.01 -0.61
C LEU A 166 10.76 -11.76 -1.33
N ALA A 167 11.68 -11.00 -0.71
CA ALA A 167 13.01 -10.76 -1.27
C ALA A 167 13.86 -12.02 -1.32
N THR A 168 13.75 -12.93 -0.33
CA THR A 168 14.45 -14.25 -0.36
C THR A 168 13.90 -15.16 -1.47
N GLN A 169 12.71 -14.89 -1.99
CA GLN A 169 12.08 -15.54 -3.15
C GLN A 169 12.30 -14.76 -4.46
N GLU A 170 13.41 -14.02 -4.56
CA GLU A 170 13.86 -13.30 -5.76
C GLU A 170 12.98 -12.12 -6.20
N VAL A 171 11.99 -11.70 -5.40
CA VAL A 171 11.26 -10.46 -5.69
C VAL A 171 12.18 -9.27 -5.40
N SER A 172 12.45 -8.45 -6.42
CA SER A 172 13.37 -7.31 -6.29
C SER A 172 12.98 -6.37 -5.14
N ALA A 173 13.87 -6.18 -4.17
CA ALA A 173 13.68 -5.29 -3.03
C ALA A 173 13.47 -3.82 -3.44
N ALA A 174 13.96 -3.41 -4.62
CA ALA A 174 13.74 -2.06 -5.17
C ALA A 174 12.25 -1.78 -5.49
N ARG A 175 11.40 -2.81 -5.53
CA ARG A 175 9.95 -2.68 -5.72
C ARG A 175 9.19 -2.41 -4.42
N PHE A 176 9.82 -2.58 -3.26
CA PHE A 176 9.15 -2.54 -1.97
C PHE A 176 9.21 -1.16 -1.31
N SER A 177 8.10 -0.78 -0.70
CA SER A 177 8.03 0.21 0.38
C SER A 177 7.36 -0.47 1.56
N MET A 178 7.95 -0.42 2.75
CA MET A 178 7.46 -1.11 3.94
C MET A 178 7.17 -0.09 5.03
N MET A 179 5.96 -0.15 5.62
CA MET A 179 5.47 0.81 6.60
C MET A 179 4.77 0.10 7.76
N GLY A 180 4.94 0.62 8.98
CA GLY A 180 4.13 0.27 10.12
C GLY A 180 3.23 1.44 10.51
N TYR A 181 1.97 1.16 10.80
CA TYR A 181 0.99 2.17 11.24
C TYR A 181 0.46 1.91 12.65
N GLY A 182 0.91 0.81 13.30
CA GLY A 182 0.34 0.46 14.60
C GLY A 182 -1.17 0.37 14.50
N GLU A 183 -1.86 1.03 15.43
CA GLU A 183 -3.31 1.09 15.51
C GLU A 183 -3.92 2.34 14.83
N GLU A 184 -3.12 3.20 14.21
CA GLU A 184 -3.56 4.49 13.66
C GLU A 184 -4.56 4.38 12.51
N GLN A 185 -4.68 3.23 11.85
CA GLN A 185 -5.54 3.02 10.69
C GLN A 185 -6.50 1.83 10.86
N PRO A 186 -7.46 1.90 11.78
CA PRO A 186 -8.42 0.84 12.00
C PRO A 186 -9.40 0.73 10.81
N VAL A 187 -9.73 -0.51 10.43
CA VAL A 187 -10.77 -0.83 9.43
C VAL A 187 -12.07 -1.31 10.07
N ALA A 188 -12.04 -1.58 11.38
CA ALA A 188 -13.20 -1.95 12.18
C ALA A 188 -13.06 -1.37 13.60
N THR A 189 -14.15 -1.42 14.40
CA THR A 189 -14.08 -0.98 15.80
C THR A 189 -13.13 -1.86 16.62
N ASN A 190 -12.36 -1.24 17.50
CA ASN A 190 -11.50 -1.94 18.45
C ASN A 190 -12.27 -2.46 19.71
N ASP A 191 -13.56 -2.10 19.86
CA ASP A 191 -14.37 -2.48 21.02
C ASP A 191 -14.70 -3.98 21.02
N THR A 192 -14.79 -4.60 19.84
CA THR A 192 -15.15 -6.01 19.72
C THR A 192 -13.93 -6.89 19.35
N PRO A 193 -13.89 -8.15 19.82
CA PRO A 193 -12.83 -9.08 19.42
C PRO A 193 -12.71 -9.27 17.91
N GLY A 194 -13.86 -9.35 17.20
CA GLY A 194 -13.90 -9.51 15.75
C GLY A 194 -13.38 -8.27 15.01
N GLY A 195 -13.68 -7.07 15.51
CA GLY A 195 -13.16 -5.84 14.93
C GLY A 195 -11.64 -5.71 15.16
N ARG A 196 -11.15 -6.03 16.36
CA ARG A 196 -9.71 -6.10 16.63
C ARG A 196 -8.99 -7.09 15.72
N GLN A 197 -9.59 -8.25 15.44
CA GLN A 197 -9.00 -9.20 14.51
C GLN A 197 -8.86 -8.63 13.10
N GLN A 198 -9.84 -7.89 12.60
CA GLN A 198 -9.76 -7.22 11.30
C GLN A 198 -8.69 -6.12 11.28
N ASN A 199 -8.46 -5.44 12.40
CA ASN A 199 -7.43 -4.41 12.52
C ASN A 199 -6.02 -5.01 12.52
N ARG A 200 -5.80 -6.19 13.11
CA ARG A 200 -4.53 -6.94 13.04
C ARG A 200 -4.34 -7.55 11.66
N ARG A 201 -3.72 -6.82 10.75
CA ARG A 201 -3.54 -7.23 9.35
C ARG A 201 -2.22 -6.76 8.76
N VAL A 202 -1.86 -7.35 7.63
CA VAL A 202 -0.86 -6.83 6.70
C VAL A 202 -1.54 -6.58 5.37
N ASP A 203 -1.48 -5.33 4.90
CA ASP A 203 -1.98 -4.92 3.60
C ASP A 203 -0.82 -4.79 2.61
N LEU A 204 -0.99 -5.31 1.39
CA LEU A 204 -0.10 -5.07 0.27
C LEU A 204 -0.85 -4.31 -0.82
N ALA A 205 -0.35 -3.13 -1.20
CA ALA A 205 -0.86 -2.38 -2.33
C ALA A 205 0.10 -2.56 -3.52
N ILE A 206 -0.42 -3.09 -4.62
CA ILE A 206 0.34 -3.36 -5.85
C ILE A 206 -0.11 -2.36 -6.92
N MET A 207 0.84 -1.63 -7.49
CA MET A 207 0.60 -0.53 -8.42
C MET A 207 1.55 -0.63 -9.61
N ALA A 208 1.14 -0.12 -10.78
CA ALA A 208 2.01 0.01 -11.94
C ALA A 208 3.26 0.85 -11.61
N ASN A 209 4.44 0.34 -11.94
CA ASN A 209 5.67 1.12 -11.91
C ASN A 209 5.83 1.98 -13.18
N ASP A 210 6.87 2.79 -13.25
CA ASP A 210 7.08 3.71 -14.37
C ASP A 210 7.31 2.96 -15.70
N LYS A 211 7.87 1.77 -15.66
CA LYS A 211 8.08 0.91 -16.84
C LYS A 211 6.74 0.46 -17.42
N LEU A 212 5.83 -0.05 -16.57
CA LEU A 212 4.48 -0.45 -17.02
C LEU A 212 3.68 0.75 -17.52
N LYS A 213 3.76 1.90 -16.82
CA LYS A 213 3.08 3.14 -17.24
C LYS A 213 3.58 3.64 -18.59
N LYS A 214 4.90 3.58 -18.84
CA LYS A 214 5.48 3.94 -20.14
C LYS A 214 4.99 3.00 -21.24
N ALA A 215 5.08 1.68 -21.03
CA ALA A 215 4.60 0.69 -22.00
C ALA A 215 3.11 0.83 -22.30
N ALA A 216 2.30 1.18 -21.29
CA ALA A 216 0.87 1.43 -21.47
C ALA A 216 0.57 2.65 -22.34
N ARG A 217 1.34 3.75 -22.20
CA ARG A 217 1.20 4.97 -23.03
C ARG A 217 1.64 4.76 -24.47
N GLU A 218 2.57 3.83 -24.73
CA GLU A 218 3.04 3.51 -26.09
C GLU A 218 2.08 2.57 -26.83
N LYS A 219 1.19 1.86 -26.11
CA LYS A 219 0.26 0.87 -26.66
C LYS A 219 -1.22 1.31 -26.65
N GLY A 220 -1.53 2.36 -25.93
CA GLY A 220 -2.87 2.96 -25.87
C GLY A 220 -2.94 4.25 -26.66
#